data_e46a43e66ba9e693023e5a55d0db9c70
#
_entry.id   e46a43e66ba9e693023e5a55d0db9c70
#
_cell.length_a   1.000
_cell.length_b   1.000
_cell.length_c   1.000
_cell.angle_alpha   90.00
_cell.angle_beta   90.00
_cell.angle_gamma   90.00
#
_symmetry.space_group_name_H-M   'P 1'
#
loop_
_entity.id
_entity.type
_entity.pdbx_description
1 polymer ?
#
loop_
_entity_poly.entity_id
_entity_poly.type
_entity_poly.pdbx_seq_one_letter_code
_entity_poly.pdbx_strand_id
1 'polypeptide(L)'
;KVWDGAAVPLAEGKRGEGTIVGIIDTGINATHPSFLATTPLDDYVYPDPPVGGYKGLCATAPGTHTCNKKLIGMYDMLYGTDGHDTHSHGSHTAGTAAGNRVRINYDGANVIISGMAPRARIISYKVCGSGGCPSSASTAAVNQAVADGADALNFSIGPSSGPARSPWLDSTELAFLE
;
A
#
# COMPACT_ATOMS: atom_id res chain seq x y z
N LYS A 1 -20.37 -0.99 7.76
CA LYS A 1 -21.08 0.32 7.80
C LYS A 1 -20.53 1.32 6.78
N VAL A 2 -19.21 1.40 6.58
CA VAL A 2 -18.63 2.23 5.50
C VAL A 2 -18.95 1.64 4.13
N TRP A 3 -18.84 0.32 3.98
CA TRP A 3 -19.06 -0.38 2.72
C TRP A 3 -20.52 -0.44 2.26
N ASP A 4 -21.44 -0.34 3.17
CA ASP A 4 -22.90 -0.38 2.92
C ASP A 4 -23.58 1.01 3.01
N GLY A 5 -22.79 2.06 3.19
CA GLY A 5 -23.28 3.42 3.33
C GLY A 5 -23.94 3.75 4.65
N ALA A 6 -24.04 2.78 5.59
CA ALA A 6 -24.74 3.00 6.84
C ALA A 6 -24.02 3.92 7.83
N ALA A 7 -22.77 4.25 7.58
CA ALA A 7 -21.98 5.19 8.38
C ALA A 7 -22.33 6.66 8.11
N VAL A 8 -22.78 6.95 6.89
CA VAL A 8 -23.16 8.32 6.46
C VAL A 8 -24.53 8.24 5.80
N PRO A 9 -25.57 8.82 6.39
CA PRO A 9 -26.91 8.82 5.82
C PRO A 9 -26.89 9.40 4.40
N LEU A 10 -27.57 8.74 3.47
CA LEU A 10 -27.70 9.11 2.05
C LEU A 10 -26.42 8.96 1.21
N ALA A 11 -25.32 8.41 1.75
CA ALA A 11 -24.13 8.10 0.97
C ALA A 11 -24.15 6.65 0.48
N GLU A 12 -23.70 6.44 -0.74
CA GLU A 12 -23.39 5.10 -1.23
C GLU A 12 -22.20 4.52 -0.45
N GLY A 13 -22.22 3.22 -0.17
CA GLY A 13 -21.10 2.52 0.44
C GLY A 13 -19.88 2.56 -0.45
N LYS A 14 -18.71 2.82 0.12
CA LYS A 14 -17.44 2.91 -0.58
C LYS A 14 -16.47 1.83 -0.09
N ARG A 15 -15.70 1.30 -1.04
CA ARG A 15 -14.66 0.27 -0.78
C ARG A 15 -13.29 0.71 -1.24
N GLY A 16 -13.08 2.02 -1.45
CA GLY A 16 -11.83 2.62 -1.90
C GLY A 16 -11.76 2.84 -3.42
N GLU A 17 -12.90 2.85 -4.11
CA GLU A 17 -12.96 3.13 -5.55
C GLU A 17 -12.36 4.51 -5.87
N GLY A 18 -11.42 4.52 -6.81
CA GLY A 18 -10.76 5.75 -7.27
C GLY A 18 -9.67 6.28 -6.35
N THR A 19 -9.44 5.67 -5.18
CA THR A 19 -8.38 6.08 -4.25
C THR A 19 -7.08 5.31 -4.45
N ILE A 20 -5.97 5.95 -4.07
CA ILE A 20 -4.62 5.40 -4.07
C ILE A 20 -4.10 5.38 -2.63
N VAL A 21 -3.72 4.19 -2.15
CA VAL A 21 -3.10 4.02 -0.84
C VAL A 21 -1.60 3.78 -1.03
N GLY A 22 -0.78 4.67 -0.48
CA GLY A 22 0.66 4.51 -0.38
C GLY A 22 1.02 3.65 0.85
N ILE A 23 1.82 2.61 0.64
CA ILE A 23 2.32 1.73 1.71
C ILE A 23 3.81 1.92 1.85
N ILE A 24 4.24 2.53 2.96
CA ILE A 24 5.64 2.79 3.27
C ILE A 24 6.10 1.75 4.28
N ASP A 25 6.85 0.73 3.82
CA ASP A 25 7.13 -0.46 4.62
C ASP A 25 8.31 -1.30 4.06
N THR A 26 8.29 -2.61 4.24
CA THR A 26 9.32 -3.56 3.79
C THR A 26 9.21 -3.99 2.31
N GLY A 27 8.26 -3.44 1.57
CA GLY A 27 7.95 -3.80 0.18
C GLY A 27 6.62 -4.54 0.05
N ILE A 28 6.38 -5.15 -1.11
CA ILE A 28 5.13 -5.86 -1.40
C ILE A 28 5.36 -7.14 -2.19
N ASN A 29 4.61 -8.21 -1.87
CA ASN A 29 4.53 -9.41 -2.69
C ASN A 29 3.49 -9.21 -3.81
N ALA A 30 3.93 -8.68 -4.94
CA ALA A 30 3.08 -8.29 -6.06
C ALA A 30 2.26 -9.44 -6.67
N THR A 31 2.67 -10.70 -6.46
CA THR A 31 1.97 -11.88 -7.00
C THR A 31 0.89 -12.43 -6.08
N HIS A 32 0.79 -11.90 -4.85
CA HIS A 32 -0.21 -12.37 -3.89
C HIS A 32 -1.64 -12.02 -4.36
N PRO A 33 -2.62 -12.92 -4.22
CA PRO A 33 -4.01 -12.70 -4.67
C PRO A 33 -4.65 -11.41 -4.14
N SER A 34 -4.24 -10.93 -2.97
CA SER A 34 -4.70 -9.66 -2.40
C SER A 34 -4.33 -8.43 -3.23
N PHE A 35 -3.40 -8.55 -4.18
CA PHE A 35 -2.87 -7.41 -4.94
C PHE A 35 -3.05 -7.55 -6.47
N LEU A 36 -3.78 -8.55 -6.92
CA LEU A 36 -4.10 -8.73 -8.33
C LEU A 36 -5.18 -7.75 -8.77
N ALA A 37 -5.19 -7.40 -10.06
CA ALA A 37 -6.19 -6.50 -10.65
C ALA A 37 -7.61 -7.10 -10.69
N THR A 38 -7.73 -8.40 -10.56
CA THR A 38 -9.00 -9.12 -10.57
C THR A 38 -9.06 -10.14 -9.46
N THR A 39 -10.24 -10.37 -8.92
CA THR A 39 -10.50 -11.39 -7.91
C THR A 39 -11.86 -12.05 -8.19
N PRO A 40 -12.01 -13.36 -8.00
CA PRO A 40 -13.29 -14.04 -8.20
C PRO A 40 -14.42 -13.58 -7.27
N LEU A 41 -14.08 -12.83 -6.21
CA LEU A 41 -15.04 -12.37 -5.19
C LEU A 41 -15.43 -10.89 -5.33
N ASP A 42 -14.94 -10.21 -6.34
CA ASP A 42 -15.27 -8.82 -6.63
C ASP A 42 -15.27 -8.60 -8.14
N ASP A 43 -16.35 -8.04 -8.65
CA ASP A 43 -16.56 -7.71 -10.07
C ASP A 43 -16.01 -6.33 -10.43
N TYR A 44 -15.35 -5.65 -9.49
CA TYR A 44 -14.80 -4.33 -9.73
C TYR A 44 -13.70 -4.36 -10.78
N VAL A 45 -13.90 -3.56 -11.82
CA VAL A 45 -12.94 -3.36 -12.89
C VAL A 45 -12.18 -2.07 -12.64
N TYR A 46 -10.90 -2.19 -12.34
CA TYR A 46 -10.04 -1.01 -12.20
C TYR A 46 -9.95 -0.29 -13.55
N PRO A 47 -10.29 1.02 -13.62
CA PRO A 47 -9.99 1.82 -14.81
C PRO A 47 -8.49 1.82 -15.11
N ASP A 48 -8.07 2.41 -16.21
CA ASP A 48 -6.64 2.60 -16.46
C ASP A 48 -5.99 3.46 -15.35
N PRO A 49 -4.70 3.28 -15.05
CA PRO A 49 -4.03 4.12 -14.07
C PRO A 49 -4.23 5.61 -14.36
N PRO A 50 -4.36 6.48 -13.35
CA PRO A 50 -4.55 7.91 -13.54
C PRO A 50 -3.41 8.55 -14.34
N VAL A 51 -3.55 9.82 -14.66
CA VAL A 51 -2.53 10.59 -15.40
C VAL A 51 -1.14 10.38 -14.79
N GLY A 52 -0.17 10.02 -15.64
CA GLY A 52 1.16 9.60 -15.21
C GLY A 52 1.32 8.07 -15.12
N GLY A 53 0.25 7.30 -15.31
CA GLY A 53 0.31 5.84 -15.47
C GLY A 53 0.88 5.10 -14.28
N TYR A 54 1.64 4.06 -14.56
CA TYR A 54 2.40 3.31 -13.54
C TYR A 54 3.55 4.14 -12.97
N LYS A 55 3.93 3.86 -11.72
CA LYS A 55 4.90 4.63 -10.94
C LYS A 55 6.14 3.81 -10.57
N GLY A 56 7.28 4.49 -10.41
CA GLY A 56 8.54 3.88 -9.98
C GLY A 56 8.97 2.71 -10.86
N LEU A 57 9.33 1.58 -10.26
CA LEU A 57 9.77 0.37 -10.95
C LEU A 57 8.71 -0.21 -11.90
N CYS A 58 7.42 0.02 -11.63
CA CYS A 58 6.36 -0.37 -12.54
C CYS A 58 6.37 0.39 -13.87
N ALA A 59 6.86 1.63 -13.85
CA ALA A 59 7.00 2.47 -15.05
C ALA A 59 8.34 2.27 -15.76
N THR A 60 9.43 2.17 -14.99
CA THR A 60 10.79 2.13 -15.54
C THR A 60 11.22 0.75 -16.04
N ALA A 61 10.65 -0.31 -15.47
CA ALA A 61 10.94 -1.70 -15.83
C ALA A 61 9.64 -2.49 -16.06
N PRO A 62 8.83 -2.12 -17.05
CA PRO A 62 7.55 -2.79 -17.32
C PRO A 62 7.78 -4.27 -17.67
N GLY A 63 7.01 -5.14 -17.02
CA GLY A 63 7.11 -6.60 -17.20
C GLY A 63 8.16 -7.29 -16.31
N THR A 64 9.07 -6.57 -15.69
CA THR A 64 10.03 -7.13 -14.72
C THR A 64 9.38 -7.30 -13.35
N HIS A 65 8.54 -6.34 -12.97
CA HIS A 65 7.77 -6.37 -11.73
C HIS A 65 6.31 -6.68 -12.05
N THR A 66 5.63 -7.47 -11.22
CA THR A 66 4.23 -7.88 -11.43
C THR A 66 3.27 -6.74 -11.05
N CYS A 67 3.41 -5.61 -11.73
CA CYS A 67 2.50 -4.49 -11.58
C CYS A 67 1.22 -4.69 -12.39
N ASN A 68 0.13 -4.13 -11.92
CA ASN A 68 -1.18 -4.28 -12.53
C ASN A 68 -2.08 -3.09 -12.16
N LYS A 69 -3.32 -3.06 -12.62
CA LYS A 69 -4.25 -1.93 -12.35
C LYS A 69 -4.62 -1.73 -10.88
N LYS A 70 -4.33 -2.69 -10.00
CA LYS A 70 -4.44 -2.59 -8.53
C LYS A 70 -3.14 -2.08 -7.92
N LEU A 71 -2.02 -2.74 -8.20
CA LEU A 71 -0.68 -2.35 -7.79
C LEU A 71 -0.04 -1.51 -8.89
N ILE A 72 -0.22 -0.20 -8.82
CA ILE A 72 0.18 0.73 -9.88
C ILE A 72 1.59 1.30 -9.72
N GLY A 73 2.22 1.09 -8.56
CA GLY A 73 3.56 1.60 -8.31
C GLY A 73 4.33 0.76 -7.31
N MET A 74 5.64 0.66 -7.56
CA MET A 74 6.60 0.05 -6.64
C MET A 74 7.87 0.90 -6.64
N TYR A 75 8.40 1.14 -5.46
CA TYR A 75 9.67 1.82 -5.24
C TYR A 75 10.54 1.02 -4.29
N ASP A 76 11.83 1.01 -4.53
CA ASP A 76 12.85 0.64 -3.56
C ASP A 76 13.65 1.90 -3.20
N MET A 77 13.33 2.47 -2.06
CA MET A 77 13.94 3.71 -1.57
C MET A 77 15.32 3.47 -0.92
N LEU A 78 15.76 2.21 -0.85
CA LEU A 78 17.06 1.82 -0.29
C LEU A 78 18.12 1.72 -1.39
N TYR A 79 17.80 0.98 -2.45
CA TYR A 79 18.78 0.62 -3.49
C TYR A 79 18.28 0.90 -4.92
N GLY A 80 16.99 1.21 -5.07
CA GLY A 80 16.37 1.54 -6.36
C GLY A 80 16.14 0.37 -7.31
N THR A 81 16.26 -0.87 -6.86
CA THR A 81 16.32 -2.04 -7.75
C THR A 81 15.18 -3.04 -7.58
N ASP A 82 14.67 -3.23 -6.35
CA ASP A 82 13.69 -4.28 -6.07
C ASP A 82 12.71 -3.87 -4.94
N GLY A 83 11.48 -3.59 -5.31
CA GLY A 83 10.39 -3.28 -4.38
C GLY A 83 9.75 -4.51 -3.72
N HIS A 84 10.27 -5.73 -3.98
CA HIS A 84 9.70 -6.95 -3.43
C HIS A 84 9.88 -7.05 -1.91
N ASP A 85 8.85 -7.59 -1.25
CA ASP A 85 8.85 -7.78 0.20
C ASP A 85 9.59 -9.07 0.59
N THR A 86 10.67 -8.92 1.35
CA THR A 86 11.47 -10.04 1.87
C THR A 86 11.24 -10.31 3.36
N HIS A 87 10.35 -9.53 4.00
CA HIS A 87 10.08 -9.60 5.43
C HIS A 87 8.63 -10.01 5.76
N SER A 88 7.71 -9.86 4.82
CA SER A 88 6.27 -10.08 4.94
C SER A 88 5.47 -8.96 5.64
N HIS A 89 6.10 -8.06 6.39
CA HIS A 89 5.41 -7.01 7.13
C HIS A 89 4.69 -6.03 6.19
N GLY A 90 5.36 -5.53 5.16
CA GLY A 90 4.76 -4.61 4.18
C GLY A 90 3.62 -5.23 3.40
N SER A 91 3.72 -6.51 3.01
CA SER A 91 2.62 -7.23 2.37
C SER A 91 1.44 -7.40 3.33
N HIS A 92 1.68 -7.63 4.62
CA HIS A 92 0.63 -7.74 5.62
C HIS A 92 -0.10 -6.40 5.82
N THR A 93 0.63 -5.30 6.00
CA THR A 93 0.04 -3.97 6.18
C THR A 93 -0.71 -3.51 4.94
N ALA A 94 -0.16 -3.74 3.74
CA ALA A 94 -0.84 -3.50 2.47
C ALA A 94 -2.14 -4.31 2.34
N GLY A 95 -2.11 -5.58 2.75
CA GLY A 95 -3.27 -6.47 2.77
C GLY A 95 -4.36 -5.96 3.70
N THR A 96 -4.00 -5.48 4.88
CA THR A 96 -4.93 -4.92 5.87
C THR A 96 -5.54 -3.60 5.39
N ALA A 97 -4.75 -2.73 4.78
CA ALA A 97 -5.24 -1.44 4.28
C ALA A 97 -6.11 -1.60 3.03
N ALA A 98 -5.62 -2.30 2.02
CA ALA A 98 -6.21 -2.29 0.69
C ALA A 98 -6.24 -3.65 -0.03
N GLY A 99 -6.01 -4.76 0.67
CA GLY A 99 -6.05 -6.09 0.04
C GLY A 99 -7.41 -6.44 -0.54
N ASN A 100 -7.41 -7.10 -1.70
CA ASN A 100 -8.61 -7.62 -2.33
C ASN A 100 -9.40 -8.55 -1.40
N ARG A 101 -10.68 -8.74 -1.69
CA ARG A 101 -11.47 -9.82 -1.10
C ARG A 101 -10.98 -11.15 -1.64
N VAL A 102 -10.52 -12.02 -0.76
CA VAL A 102 -10.00 -13.34 -1.11
C VAL A 102 -10.60 -14.41 -0.20
N ARG A 103 -10.81 -15.60 -0.76
CA ARG A 103 -11.21 -16.78 0.00
C ARG A 103 -9.98 -17.53 0.43
N ILE A 104 -9.89 -17.81 1.70
CA ILE A 104 -8.82 -18.61 2.29
C ILE A 104 -9.40 -19.78 3.09
N ASN A 105 -8.64 -20.85 3.25
CA ASN A 105 -8.89 -21.86 4.26
C ASN A 105 -8.12 -21.48 5.52
N TYR A 106 -8.84 -21.21 6.60
CA TYR A 106 -8.24 -20.90 7.89
C TYR A 106 -8.74 -21.92 8.91
N ASP A 107 -7.85 -22.72 9.43
CA ASP A 107 -8.13 -23.79 10.40
C ASP A 107 -9.30 -24.70 9.96
N GLY A 108 -9.25 -25.14 8.69
CA GLY A 108 -10.28 -25.99 8.09
C GLY A 108 -11.57 -25.28 7.65
N ALA A 109 -11.76 -24.02 8.01
CA ALA A 109 -12.91 -23.23 7.59
C ALA A 109 -12.59 -22.35 6.37
N ASN A 110 -13.51 -22.34 5.39
CA ASN A 110 -13.43 -21.40 4.27
C ASN A 110 -13.95 -20.03 4.72
N VAL A 111 -13.06 -19.04 4.82
CA VAL A 111 -13.40 -17.68 5.19
C VAL A 111 -13.05 -16.69 4.08
N ILE A 112 -13.76 -15.56 4.04
CA ILE A 112 -13.43 -14.46 3.15
C ILE A 112 -12.77 -13.38 3.99
N ILE A 113 -11.57 -13.00 3.61
CA ILE A 113 -10.85 -11.87 4.19
C ILE A 113 -10.70 -10.74 3.17
N SER A 114 -10.45 -9.53 3.64
CA SER A 114 -10.25 -8.37 2.80
C SER A 114 -9.59 -7.24 3.60
N GLY A 115 -8.91 -6.36 2.90
CA GLY A 115 -8.52 -5.07 3.46
C GLY A 115 -9.72 -4.15 3.70
N MET A 116 -9.48 -3.01 4.35
CA MET A 116 -10.50 -2.00 4.63
C MET A 116 -11.00 -1.30 3.36
N ALA A 117 -10.10 -1.07 2.41
CA ALA A 117 -10.39 -0.44 1.10
C ALA A 117 -10.02 -1.38 -0.07
N PRO A 118 -10.74 -2.51 -0.26
CA PRO A 118 -10.33 -3.55 -1.20
C PRO A 118 -10.32 -3.11 -2.67
N ARG A 119 -10.99 -2.02 -3.01
CA ARG A 119 -11.03 -1.45 -4.36
C ARG A 119 -10.10 -0.25 -4.55
N ALA A 120 -9.35 0.14 -3.52
CA ALA A 120 -8.29 1.12 -3.65
C ALA A 120 -7.09 0.55 -4.43
N ARG A 121 -6.37 1.42 -5.11
CA ARG A 121 -5.07 1.12 -5.70
C ARG A 121 -3.96 1.19 -4.66
N ILE A 122 -2.84 0.58 -4.97
CA ILE A 122 -1.68 0.54 -4.09
C ILE A 122 -0.46 1.08 -4.83
N ILE A 123 0.32 1.90 -4.13
CA ILE A 123 1.72 2.18 -4.45
C ILE A 123 2.55 1.74 -3.24
N SER A 124 3.55 0.90 -3.46
CA SER A 124 4.44 0.39 -2.42
C SER A 124 5.77 1.10 -2.45
N TYR A 125 6.20 1.60 -1.30
CA TYR A 125 7.49 2.26 -1.07
C TYR A 125 8.29 1.42 -0.07
N LYS A 126 9.26 0.66 -0.57
CA LYS A 126 10.14 -0.13 0.27
C LYS A 126 11.19 0.77 0.90
N VAL A 127 11.08 0.94 2.22
CA VAL A 127 12.00 1.77 3.02
C VAL A 127 12.76 0.95 4.06
N CYS A 128 12.45 -0.33 4.21
CA CYS A 128 13.04 -1.23 5.19
C CYS A 128 13.73 -2.41 4.54
N GLY A 129 14.90 -2.74 5.04
CA GLY A 129 15.69 -3.90 4.66
C GLY A 129 16.31 -4.58 5.89
N SER A 130 17.30 -5.45 5.69
CA SER A 130 18.01 -6.16 6.78
C SER A 130 18.70 -5.21 7.77
N GLY A 131 19.03 -3.98 7.37
CA GLY A 131 19.62 -2.95 8.21
C GLY A 131 18.62 -2.07 8.96
N GLY A 132 17.33 -2.36 8.87
CA GLY A 132 16.25 -1.55 9.46
C GLY A 132 15.61 -0.60 8.45
N CYS A 133 14.96 0.44 8.96
CA CYS A 133 14.20 1.42 8.18
C CYS A 133 14.80 2.82 8.38
N PRO A 134 15.74 3.27 7.54
CA PRO A 134 16.35 4.60 7.66
C PRO A 134 15.29 5.73 7.53
N SER A 135 15.34 6.72 8.42
CA SER A 135 14.44 7.89 8.37
C SER A 135 14.57 8.65 7.05
N SER A 136 15.76 8.70 6.46
CA SER A 136 15.97 9.35 5.15
C SER A 136 15.18 8.67 4.02
N ALA A 137 15.14 7.32 3.99
CA ALA A 137 14.35 6.58 3.04
C ALA A 137 12.85 6.78 3.28
N SER A 138 12.43 6.79 4.54
CA SER A 138 11.04 7.02 4.94
C SER A 138 10.56 8.43 4.55
N THR A 139 11.35 9.46 4.84
CA THR A 139 11.04 10.84 4.44
C THR A 139 10.96 10.99 2.92
N ALA A 140 11.90 10.41 2.19
CA ALA A 140 11.87 10.41 0.73
C ALA A 140 10.62 9.70 0.18
N ALA A 141 10.18 8.62 0.83
CA ALA A 141 8.97 7.89 0.46
C ALA A 141 7.69 8.71 0.69
N VAL A 142 7.59 9.46 1.81
CA VAL A 142 6.46 10.35 2.05
C VAL A 142 6.37 11.42 0.95
N ASN A 143 7.47 12.11 0.67
CA ASN A 143 7.52 13.13 -0.38
C ASN A 143 7.17 12.54 -1.76
N GLN A 144 7.68 11.35 -2.07
CA GLN A 144 7.37 10.68 -3.33
C GLN A 144 5.89 10.29 -3.40
N ALA A 145 5.29 9.86 -2.31
CA ALA A 145 3.89 9.46 -2.27
C ALA A 145 2.95 10.66 -2.53
N VAL A 146 3.29 11.83 -2.00
CA VAL A 146 2.58 13.09 -2.32
C VAL A 146 2.72 13.41 -3.81
N ALA A 147 3.93 13.34 -4.36
CA ALA A 147 4.18 13.58 -5.78
C ALA A 147 3.48 12.57 -6.71
N ASP A 148 3.29 11.34 -6.26
CA ASP A 148 2.57 10.29 -6.99
C ASP A 148 1.04 10.43 -6.92
N GLY A 149 0.54 11.30 -6.04
CA GLY A 149 -0.89 11.54 -5.84
C GLY A 149 -1.57 10.48 -4.96
N ALA A 150 -0.87 9.95 -3.95
CA ALA A 150 -1.50 9.08 -2.96
C ALA A 150 -2.52 9.86 -2.13
N ASP A 151 -3.72 9.29 -1.95
CA ASP A 151 -4.80 9.88 -1.17
C ASP A 151 -4.68 9.59 0.32
N ALA A 152 -4.03 8.47 0.66
CA ALA A 152 -3.81 8.05 2.03
C ALA A 152 -2.48 7.29 2.13
N LEU A 153 -1.80 7.41 3.27
CA LEU A 153 -0.55 6.71 3.55
C LEU A 153 -0.73 5.76 4.73
N ASN A 154 -0.15 4.57 4.61
CA ASN A 154 0.09 3.66 5.72
C ASN A 154 1.59 3.64 6.03
N PHE A 155 1.94 4.07 7.23
CA PHE A 155 3.29 4.08 7.75
C PHE A 155 3.33 3.32 9.08
N SER A 156 3.56 2.02 9.01
CA SER A 156 3.54 1.12 10.17
C SER A 156 4.96 0.84 10.70
N ILE A 157 5.74 1.90 10.85
CA ILE A 157 7.14 1.87 11.29
C ILE A 157 7.30 2.85 12.44
N GLY A 158 8.12 2.49 13.41
CA GLY A 158 8.44 3.34 14.54
C GLY A 158 9.89 3.17 14.99
N PRO A 159 10.40 4.01 15.91
CA PRO A 159 11.73 3.88 16.43
C PRO A 159 11.91 2.56 17.19
N SER A 160 13.04 1.88 16.96
CA SER A 160 13.33 0.57 17.53
C SER A 160 13.68 0.60 19.02
N SER A 161 14.02 1.76 19.57
CA SER A 161 14.35 1.93 20.99
C SER A 161 14.33 3.42 21.38
N GLY A 162 14.06 3.67 22.67
CA GLY A 162 14.06 4.99 23.27
C GLY A 162 12.70 5.42 23.81
N PRO A 163 12.64 6.42 24.69
CA PRO A 163 11.37 7.00 25.10
C PRO A 163 10.64 7.58 23.89
N ALA A 164 9.32 7.48 23.90
CA ALA A 164 8.49 8.14 22.90
C ALA A 164 8.93 9.60 22.78
N ARG A 165 9.46 9.96 21.62
CA ARG A 165 9.85 11.34 21.33
C ARG A 165 8.62 12.10 20.87
N SER A 166 8.64 13.40 21.09
CA SER A 166 7.65 14.28 20.46
C SER A 166 7.72 14.08 18.95
N PRO A 167 6.58 13.89 18.27
CA PRO A 167 6.52 13.72 16.81
C PRO A 167 7.22 14.88 16.07
N TRP A 168 7.25 16.04 16.66
CA TRP A 168 7.89 17.23 16.11
C TRP A 168 9.42 17.18 16.02
N LEU A 169 10.05 16.12 16.54
CA LEU A 169 11.50 15.92 16.51
C LEU A 169 11.94 14.87 15.51
N ASP A 170 11.02 14.12 14.91
CA ASP A 170 11.32 13.11 13.89
C ASP A 170 11.07 13.69 12.49
N SER A 171 12.11 13.66 11.66
CA SER A 171 12.04 14.21 10.29
C SER A 171 11.02 13.51 9.41
N THR A 172 10.72 12.23 9.69
CA THR A 172 9.72 11.47 8.93
C THR A 172 8.31 11.92 9.33
N GLU A 173 8.06 12.12 10.62
CA GLU A 173 6.77 12.60 11.11
C GLU A 173 6.50 14.03 10.64
N LEU A 174 7.53 14.89 10.61
CA LEU A 174 7.41 16.23 10.04
C LEU A 174 7.01 16.21 8.57
N ALA A 175 7.52 15.27 7.78
CA ALA A 175 7.16 15.13 6.37
C ALA A 175 5.68 14.76 6.14
N PHE A 176 4.96 14.27 7.16
CA PHE A 176 3.51 14.07 7.09
C PHE A 176 2.70 15.35 7.36
N LEU A 177 3.35 16.41 7.84
CA LEU A 177 2.69 17.66 8.22
C LEU A 177 2.85 18.77 7.16
N GLU A 178 3.76 18.60 6.24
CA GLU A 178 4.02 19.51 5.11
C GLU A 178 3.19 19.16 3.88
#